data_49b866b33ae3dd6ea383a24faaeeb354
#
_entry.id   49b866b33ae3dd6ea383a24faaeeb354
#
_cell.length_a   1.000
_cell.length_b   1.000
_cell.length_c   1.000
_cell.angle_alpha   90.00
_cell.angle_beta   90.00
_cell.angle_gamma   90.00
#
_symmetry.space_group_name_H-M   'P 1'
#
loop_
_entity.id
_entity.type
_entity.pdbx_description
1 polymer ?
#
loop_
_entity_poly.entity_id
_entity_poly.type
_entity_poly.pdbx_seq_one_letter_code
_entity_poly.pdbx_strand_id
1 'polypeptide(L)'
;MPELSHRRRMAVLAICCMSLLIVSLDNTVLNVALPDLQKEFDASVSGLQWTIDAYTLVIASLLMLSGSTADRVGRRRVFRIGLIVFTVGSALCSIAPNLGLLVVFRMVQAVGGSMLNPVAMSIITNTFTDPRERARAIGVWGGVVGLSMAAGPLIGGVLVDTVGWRSIFWLNLPIGVAALILLSLFVPESRAPHGRRPDPVGQILVIVLLAALTFGIIEAPDAGLTSPLVLGCAVLAVLAVALLVPYELRRPEPLIDPRFFRSLPFSGATVIAVCGFAALGGFLFLSTLYLQNVRHYSALHAGLWMLPMAAVTFVSAPLSGRLVGSRGTRVPLLIAGLGMTASGVLFAAFDGQTHTVTLVVAFVLFGLGFGFVNAPITNTAVSGMPRAQAGVAAAVASTSRQTGSALGVALLGAILASGITPQRYEATFTDAARPAWWVLTGCGAAVLVLGLVSSGRRAKESAVRAAARLEEAGHVPVAAKR
;
A
#
# COMPACT_ATOMS: atom_id res chain seq x y z
N MET A 1 17.89 3.57 28.42
CA MET A 1 16.90 4.66 28.60
C MET A 1 16.14 4.38 29.88
N PRO A 2 15.77 5.39 30.72
CA PRO A 2 14.90 5.16 31.85
C PRO A 2 13.60 4.55 31.36
N GLU A 3 13.09 3.55 32.07
CA GLU A 3 11.84 2.89 31.73
C GLU A 3 10.70 3.92 31.73
N LEU A 4 10.04 4.08 30.57
CA LEU A 4 8.90 4.95 30.45
C LEU A 4 7.72 4.40 31.28
N SER A 5 7.03 5.27 32.02
CA SER A 5 5.83 4.86 32.74
C SER A 5 4.80 4.25 31.76
N HIS A 6 3.97 3.35 32.27
CA HIS A 6 2.92 2.70 31.44
C HIS A 6 2.04 3.72 30.71
N ARG A 7 1.61 4.79 31.38
CA ARG A 7 0.83 5.89 30.77
C ARG A 7 1.55 6.55 29.61
N ARG A 8 2.87 6.78 29.72
CA ARG A 8 3.67 7.38 28.66
C ARG A 8 3.85 6.44 27.48
N ARG A 9 4.04 5.14 27.72
CA ARG A 9 4.11 4.13 26.65
C ARG A 9 2.80 4.05 25.86
N MET A 10 1.64 4.11 26.54
CA MET A 10 0.34 4.14 25.88
C MET A 10 0.10 5.42 25.08
N ALA A 11 0.56 6.57 25.58
CA ALA A 11 0.52 7.84 24.82
C ALA A 11 1.36 7.75 23.53
N VAL A 12 2.56 7.18 23.60
CA VAL A 12 3.41 6.92 22.41
C VAL A 12 2.71 6.03 21.39
N LEU A 13 2.05 4.95 21.85
CA LEU A 13 1.27 4.08 20.97
C LEU A 13 0.12 4.84 20.30
N ALA A 14 -0.64 5.62 21.06
CA ALA A 14 -1.75 6.43 20.53
C ALA A 14 -1.27 7.42 19.45
N ILE A 15 -0.13 8.08 19.65
CA ILE A 15 0.45 9.00 18.67
C ILE A 15 0.83 8.26 17.38
N CYS A 16 1.45 7.08 17.50
CA CYS A 16 1.77 6.23 16.35
C CYS A 16 0.50 5.75 15.64
N CYS A 17 -0.57 5.45 16.38
CA CYS A 17 -1.87 5.10 15.81
C CYS A 17 -2.54 6.27 15.08
N MET A 18 -2.43 7.50 15.61
CA MET A 18 -2.95 8.70 14.94
C MET A 18 -2.27 8.93 13.58
N SER A 19 -0.95 8.76 13.50
CA SER A 19 -0.22 8.91 12.24
C SER A 19 -0.62 7.87 11.20
N LEU A 20 -0.83 6.62 11.64
CA LEU A 20 -1.31 5.57 10.75
C LEU A 20 -2.74 5.83 10.29
N LEU A 21 -3.58 6.32 11.21
CA LEU A 21 -4.98 6.67 10.92
C LEU A 21 -5.05 7.70 9.79
N ILE A 22 -4.33 8.83 9.89
CA ILE A 22 -4.38 9.88 8.86
C ILE A 22 -3.87 9.39 7.50
N VAL A 23 -2.76 8.64 7.45
CA VAL A 23 -2.23 8.08 6.19
C VAL A 23 -3.18 7.06 5.57
N SER A 24 -3.79 6.20 6.39
CA SER A 24 -4.68 5.15 5.90
C SER A 24 -6.06 5.69 5.51
N LEU A 25 -6.60 6.66 6.26
CA LEU A 25 -7.83 7.36 5.91
C LEU A 25 -7.68 8.15 4.62
N ASP A 26 -6.60 8.90 4.48
CA ASP A 26 -6.31 9.71 3.30
C ASP A 26 -6.35 8.88 2.01
N ASN A 27 -5.81 7.66 2.05
CA ASN A 27 -5.84 6.73 0.92
C ASN A 27 -7.25 6.22 0.56
N THR A 28 -8.13 6.06 1.55
CA THR A 28 -9.45 5.46 1.33
C THR A 28 -10.53 6.50 1.08
N VAL A 29 -10.44 7.65 1.77
CA VAL A 29 -11.39 8.77 1.63
C VAL A 29 -11.34 9.38 0.24
N LEU A 30 -10.14 9.53 -0.35
CA LEU A 30 -9.97 10.13 -1.68
C LEU A 30 -10.70 9.35 -2.79
N ASN A 31 -10.78 8.01 -2.69
CA ASN A 31 -11.50 7.22 -3.70
C ASN A 31 -12.95 7.68 -3.83
N VAL A 32 -13.62 7.99 -2.73
CA VAL A 32 -15.03 8.42 -2.74
C VAL A 32 -15.21 9.80 -3.40
N ALA A 33 -14.17 10.65 -3.37
CA ALA A 33 -14.18 11.98 -3.96
C ALA A 33 -13.86 12.02 -5.46
N LEU A 34 -13.43 10.91 -6.07
CA LEU A 34 -12.99 10.88 -7.48
C LEU A 34 -14.04 11.41 -8.47
N PRO A 35 -15.34 11.04 -8.38
CA PRO A 35 -16.33 11.57 -9.32
C PRO A 35 -16.55 13.07 -9.19
N ASP A 36 -16.42 13.65 -8.00
CA ASP A 36 -16.53 15.10 -7.80
C ASP A 36 -15.30 15.83 -8.36
N LEU A 37 -14.09 15.25 -8.18
CA LEU A 37 -12.88 15.73 -8.84
C LEU A 37 -12.98 15.65 -10.36
N GLN A 38 -13.60 14.57 -10.89
CA GLN A 38 -13.85 14.43 -12.32
C GLN A 38 -14.73 15.54 -12.85
N LYS A 39 -15.82 15.86 -12.16
CA LYS A 39 -16.76 16.91 -12.54
C LYS A 39 -16.16 18.32 -12.42
N GLU A 40 -15.45 18.61 -11.32
CA GLU A 40 -14.93 19.96 -11.06
C GLU A 40 -13.76 20.34 -11.99
N PHE A 41 -12.88 19.37 -12.28
CA PHE A 41 -11.68 19.61 -13.08
C PHE A 41 -11.80 19.11 -14.52
N ASP A 42 -12.97 18.61 -14.93
CA ASP A 42 -13.17 17.94 -16.23
C ASP A 42 -12.08 16.88 -16.49
N ALA A 43 -11.80 16.08 -15.46
CA ALA A 43 -10.68 15.17 -15.43
C ALA A 43 -10.93 13.90 -16.24
N SER A 44 -9.93 13.48 -17.03
CA SER A 44 -9.90 12.15 -17.65
C SER A 44 -9.73 11.06 -16.59
N VAL A 45 -9.96 9.81 -16.99
CA VAL A 45 -9.68 8.65 -16.12
C VAL A 45 -8.19 8.62 -15.73
N SER A 46 -7.29 8.91 -16.65
CA SER A 46 -5.84 9.04 -16.39
C SER A 46 -5.54 10.11 -15.34
N GLY A 47 -6.21 11.26 -15.42
CA GLY A 47 -6.09 12.33 -14.41
C GLY A 47 -6.54 11.89 -13.01
N LEU A 48 -7.64 11.12 -12.91
CA LEU A 48 -8.07 10.55 -11.63
C LEU A 48 -7.07 9.53 -11.08
N GLN A 49 -6.50 8.69 -11.94
CA GLN A 49 -5.44 7.76 -11.55
C GLN A 49 -4.24 8.51 -10.95
N TRP A 50 -3.79 9.59 -11.59
CA TRP A 50 -2.68 10.40 -11.09
C TRP A 50 -2.93 10.99 -9.69
N THR A 51 -4.17 11.33 -9.33
CA THR A 51 -4.45 11.85 -7.98
C THR A 51 -4.19 10.82 -6.88
N ILE A 52 -4.38 9.53 -7.18
CA ILE A 52 -4.09 8.41 -6.26
C ILE A 52 -2.64 7.97 -6.40
N ASP A 53 -2.20 7.72 -7.64
CA ASP A 53 -0.93 7.05 -7.90
C ASP A 53 0.28 7.90 -7.61
N ALA A 54 0.22 9.21 -7.81
CA ALA A 54 1.29 10.13 -7.42
C ALA A 54 1.65 10.01 -5.93
N TYR A 55 0.63 9.92 -5.08
CA TYR A 55 0.81 9.72 -3.64
C TYR A 55 1.37 8.32 -3.32
N THR A 56 0.74 7.28 -3.85
CA THR A 56 1.09 5.88 -3.55
C THR A 56 2.50 5.55 -4.07
N LEU A 57 2.85 6.06 -5.25
CA LEU A 57 4.16 5.91 -5.87
C LEU A 57 5.28 6.55 -5.05
N VAL A 58 5.08 7.78 -4.59
CA VAL A 58 6.06 8.49 -3.75
C VAL A 58 6.24 7.76 -2.41
N ILE A 59 5.15 7.29 -1.78
CA ILE A 59 5.26 6.47 -0.57
C ILE A 59 6.05 5.20 -0.86
N ALA A 60 5.69 4.43 -1.90
CA ALA A 60 6.37 3.18 -2.26
C ALA A 60 7.87 3.40 -2.47
N SER A 61 8.21 4.48 -3.19
CA SER A 61 9.58 4.84 -3.51
C SER A 61 10.40 5.24 -2.28
N LEU A 62 9.84 5.99 -1.34
CA LEU A 62 10.60 6.60 -0.24
C LEU A 62 10.51 5.84 1.09
N LEU A 63 9.66 4.81 1.20
CA LEU A 63 9.39 4.11 2.46
C LEU A 63 10.66 3.53 3.10
N MET A 64 11.52 2.89 2.31
CA MET A 64 12.77 2.27 2.80
C MET A 64 13.81 3.34 3.18
N LEU A 65 13.93 4.40 2.38
CA LEU A 65 14.81 5.53 2.66
C LEU A 65 14.41 6.23 3.97
N SER A 66 13.12 6.43 4.17
CA SER A 66 12.58 7.08 5.36
C SER A 66 12.91 6.28 6.64
N GLY A 67 12.77 4.95 6.60
CA GLY A 67 13.14 4.08 7.72
C GLY A 67 14.63 4.15 8.06
N SER A 68 15.50 4.02 7.05
CA SER A 68 16.96 4.09 7.25
C SER A 68 17.43 5.48 7.71
N THR A 69 16.79 6.54 7.21
CA THR A 69 17.07 7.93 7.64
C THR A 69 16.67 8.14 9.09
N ALA A 70 15.53 7.62 9.52
CA ALA A 70 15.06 7.73 10.91
C ALA A 70 16.01 7.02 11.90
N ASP A 71 16.53 5.87 11.53
CA ASP A 71 17.49 5.13 12.35
C ASP A 71 18.81 5.89 12.54
N ARG A 72 19.23 6.71 11.57
CA ARG A 72 20.46 7.51 11.62
C ARG A 72 20.29 8.88 12.28
N VAL A 73 19.31 9.65 11.81
CA VAL A 73 19.11 11.06 12.19
C VAL A 73 18.37 11.18 13.51
N GLY A 74 17.48 10.21 13.79
CA GLY A 74 16.63 10.18 14.97
C GLY A 74 15.16 9.99 14.59
N ARG A 75 14.53 9.03 15.24
CA ARG A 75 13.14 8.60 14.91
C ARG A 75 12.12 9.69 15.19
N ARG A 76 12.21 10.34 16.35
CA ARG A 76 11.32 11.46 16.69
C ARG A 76 11.47 12.63 15.71
N ARG A 77 12.70 12.95 15.29
CA ARG A 77 12.97 14.05 14.35
C ARG A 77 12.34 13.76 12.99
N VAL A 78 12.60 12.58 12.43
CA VAL A 78 12.07 12.19 11.10
C VAL A 78 10.54 12.09 11.16
N PHE A 79 9.98 11.52 12.21
CA PHE A 79 8.53 11.43 12.40
C PHE A 79 7.87 12.82 12.48
N ARG A 80 8.52 13.77 13.20
CA ARG A 80 8.04 15.17 13.29
C ARG A 80 8.05 15.85 11.93
N ILE A 81 9.14 15.70 11.15
CA ILE A 81 9.24 16.24 9.79
C ILE A 81 8.14 15.62 8.92
N GLY A 82 7.94 14.30 9.00
CA GLY A 82 6.89 13.58 8.29
C GLY A 82 5.50 14.13 8.59
N LEU A 83 5.16 14.35 9.87
CA LEU A 83 3.88 14.95 10.27
C LEU A 83 3.70 16.37 9.73
N ILE A 84 4.76 17.20 9.80
CA ILE A 84 4.69 18.58 9.29
C ILE A 84 4.46 18.55 7.77
N VAL A 85 5.28 17.82 7.02
CA VAL A 85 5.19 17.75 5.55
C VAL A 85 3.84 17.15 5.12
N PHE A 86 3.36 16.11 5.80
CA PHE A 86 2.06 15.51 5.51
C PHE A 86 0.91 16.49 5.74
N THR A 87 0.92 17.19 6.90
CA THR A 87 -0.14 18.13 7.26
C THR A 87 -0.15 19.36 6.34
N VAL A 88 1.03 19.91 6.03
CA VAL A 88 1.17 21.01 5.06
C VAL A 88 0.74 20.56 3.66
N GLY A 89 1.17 19.38 3.21
CA GLY A 89 0.74 18.81 1.94
C GLY A 89 -0.77 18.64 1.86
N SER A 90 -1.41 18.17 2.95
CA SER A 90 -2.87 18.08 3.04
C SER A 90 -3.55 19.45 2.95
N ALA A 91 -3.02 20.46 3.65
CA ALA A 91 -3.52 21.84 3.54
C ALA A 91 -3.41 22.37 2.09
N LEU A 92 -2.29 22.12 1.42
CA LEU A 92 -2.09 22.50 0.01
C LEU A 92 -3.08 21.78 -0.91
N CYS A 93 -3.33 20.49 -0.71
CA CYS A 93 -4.33 19.73 -1.48
C CYS A 93 -5.73 20.37 -1.35
N SER A 94 -6.10 20.86 -0.17
CA SER A 94 -7.42 21.46 0.07
C SER A 94 -7.66 22.78 -0.68
N ILE A 95 -6.61 23.46 -1.10
CA ILE A 95 -6.68 24.73 -1.83
C ILE A 95 -6.24 24.59 -3.29
N ALA A 96 -6.08 23.37 -3.79
CA ALA A 96 -5.62 23.13 -5.16
C ALA A 96 -6.60 23.73 -6.18
N PRO A 97 -6.12 24.61 -7.10
CA PRO A 97 -6.97 25.29 -8.08
C PRO A 97 -7.20 24.45 -9.36
N ASN A 98 -6.38 23.44 -9.59
CA ASN A 98 -6.47 22.53 -10.74
C ASN A 98 -5.91 21.16 -10.40
N LEU A 99 -6.20 20.18 -11.26
CA LEU A 99 -5.80 18.78 -11.08
C LEU A 99 -4.28 18.61 -11.01
N GLY A 100 -3.51 19.30 -11.87
CA GLY A 100 -2.05 19.19 -11.92
C GLY A 100 -1.40 19.61 -10.60
N LEU A 101 -1.83 20.75 -10.01
CA LEU A 101 -1.36 21.18 -8.70
C LEU A 101 -1.83 20.26 -7.57
N LEU A 102 -3.05 19.70 -7.66
CA LEU A 102 -3.49 18.68 -6.72
C LEU A 102 -2.54 17.49 -6.73
N VAL A 103 -2.17 16.97 -7.89
CA VAL A 103 -1.21 15.86 -8.04
C VAL A 103 0.15 16.21 -7.42
N VAL A 104 0.68 17.40 -7.69
CA VAL A 104 1.95 17.86 -7.09
C VAL A 104 1.85 17.97 -5.57
N PHE A 105 0.77 18.52 -5.04
CA PHE A 105 0.55 18.63 -3.60
C PHE A 105 0.36 17.26 -2.94
N ARG A 106 -0.25 16.31 -3.64
CA ARG A 106 -0.32 14.90 -3.24
C ARG A 106 1.08 14.28 -3.14
N MET A 107 1.99 14.56 -4.07
CA MET A 107 3.39 14.12 -3.99
C MET A 107 4.08 14.70 -2.74
N VAL A 108 3.89 15.98 -2.44
CA VAL A 108 4.44 16.61 -1.22
C VAL A 108 3.89 15.92 0.03
N GLN A 109 2.57 15.71 0.10
CA GLN A 109 1.91 15.00 1.20
C GLN A 109 2.48 13.58 1.38
N ALA A 110 2.72 12.88 0.27
CA ALA A 110 3.25 11.51 0.26
C ALA A 110 4.69 11.43 0.77
N VAL A 111 5.54 12.44 0.51
CA VAL A 111 6.88 12.53 1.12
C VAL A 111 6.76 12.49 2.65
N GLY A 112 5.84 13.27 3.23
CA GLY A 112 5.54 13.21 4.65
C GLY A 112 5.02 11.83 5.08
N GLY A 113 4.03 11.29 4.36
CA GLY A 113 3.42 9.99 4.62
C GLY A 113 4.41 8.83 4.63
N SER A 114 5.42 8.86 3.73
CA SER A 114 6.47 7.84 3.65
C SER A 114 7.32 7.72 4.92
N MET A 115 7.43 8.80 5.68
CA MET A 115 8.18 8.85 6.94
C MET A 115 7.38 8.32 8.13
N LEU A 116 6.04 8.31 8.06
CA LEU A 116 5.20 8.04 9.23
C LEU A 116 5.18 6.56 9.60
N ASN A 117 4.79 5.68 8.68
CA ASN A 117 4.56 4.26 8.97
C ASN A 117 5.82 3.49 9.42
N PRO A 118 6.98 3.54 8.71
CA PRO A 118 8.17 2.80 9.12
C PRO A 118 8.76 3.35 10.42
N VAL A 119 8.67 4.67 10.63
CA VAL A 119 9.20 5.31 11.84
C VAL A 119 8.31 5.04 13.05
N ALA A 120 6.97 5.07 12.89
CA ALA A 120 6.03 4.67 13.94
C ALA A 120 6.29 3.23 14.43
N MET A 121 6.47 2.28 13.50
CA MET A 121 6.80 0.89 13.85
C MET A 121 8.11 0.81 14.63
N SER A 122 9.14 1.56 14.21
CA SER A 122 10.43 1.63 14.91
C SER A 122 10.29 2.24 16.31
N ILE A 123 9.45 3.27 16.49
CA ILE A 123 9.15 3.88 17.80
C ILE A 123 8.44 2.87 18.70
N ILE A 124 7.41 2.17 18.20
CA ILE A 124 6.66 1.16 18.96
C ILE A 124 7.59 0.04 19.43
N THR A 125 8.40 -0.52 18.53
CA THR A 125 9.30 -1.64 18.85
C THR A 125 10.37 -1.28 19.89
N ASN A 126 10.80 -0.03 19.92
CA ASN A 126 11.73 0.47 20.93
C ASN A 126 11.07 0.84 22.27
N THR A 127 9.80 1.25 22.22
CA THR A 127 9.05 1.66 23.43
C THR A 127 8.56 0.45 24.22
N PHE A 128 8.16 -0.63 23.51
CA PHE A 128 7.65 -1.86 24.10
C PHE A 128 8.72 -2.96 24.01
N THR A 129 9.54 -3.08 25.03
CA THR A 129 10.65 -4.05 25.10
C THR A 129 10.21 -5.46 25.40
N ASP A 130 9.16 -5.64 26.24
CA ASP A 130 8.55 -6.94 26.50
C ASP A 130 7.87 -7.50 25.23
N PRO A 131 8.18 -8.76 24.83
CA PRO A 131 7.65 -9.35 23.61
C PRO A 131 6.12 -9.43 23.57
N ARG A 132 5.44 -9.64 24.71
CA ARG A 132 3.98 -9.76 24.77
C ARG A 132 3.32 -8.39 24.68
N GLU A 133 3.85 -7.39 25.39
CA GLU A 133 3.36 -6.01 25.28
C GLU A 133 3.58 -5.45 23.87
N ARG A 134 4.74 -5.70 23.28
CA ARG A 134 5.05 -5.30 21.89
C ARG A 134 4.10 -5.95 20.88
N ALA A 135 3.82 -7.25 21.02
CA ALA A 135 2.87 -7.92 20.14
C ALA A 135 1.46 -7.32 20.24
N ARG A 136 1.01 -6.96 21.46
CA ARG A 136 -0.26 -6.26 21.68
C ARG A 136 -0.27 -4.86 21.06
N ALA A 137 0.80 -4.08 21.25
CA ALA A 137 0.92 -2.74 20.68
C ALA A 137 0.90 -2.76 19.15
N ILE A 138 1.62 -3.70 18.53
CA ILE A 138 1.60 -3.91 17.06
C ILE A 138 0.20 -4.36 16.61
N GLY A 139 -0.49 -5.19 17.39
CA GLY A 139 -1.87 -5.62 17.11
C GLY A 139 -2.85 -4.46 17.12
N VAL A 140 -2.77 -3.56 18.10
CA VAL A 140 -3.58 -2.32 18.18
C VAL A 140 -3.27 -1.42 16.98
N TRP A 141 -1.98 -1.17 16.70
CA TRP A 141 -1.55 -0.37 15.57
C TRP A 141 -2.06 -0.95 14.23
N GLY A 142 -1.95 -2.27 14.02
CA GLY A 142 -2.50 -2.93 12.83
C GLY A 142 -4.05 -2.86 12.75
N GLY A 143 -4.75 -2.87 13.88
CA GLY A 143 -6.20 -2.70 13.95
C GLY A 143 -6.68 -1.34 13.44
N VAL A 144 -5.85 -0.29 13.57
CA VAL A 144 -6.15 1.05 13.05
C VAL A 144 -6.24 1.04 11.52
N VAL A 145 -5.47 0.21 10.82
CA VAL A 145 -5.59 0.06 9.35
C VAL A 145 -6.99 -0.44 8.98
N GLY A 146 -7.47 -1.50 9.67
CA GLY A 146 -8.81 -2.04 9.44
C GLY A 146 -9.92 -1.02 9.74
N LEU A 147 -9.75 -0.27 10.85
CA LEU A 147 -10.68 0.81 11.20
C LEU A 147 -10.69 1.90 10.13
N SER A 148 -9.53 2.32 9.63
CA SER A 148 -9.42 3.33 8.58
C SER A 148 -10.06 2.87 7.27
N MET A 149 -9.89 1.60 6.91
CA MET A 149 -10.51 1.03 5.72
C MET A 149 -12.04 1.02 5.82
N ALA A 150 -12.60 0.76 7.01
CA ALA A 150 -14.03 0.77 7.24
C ALA A 150 -14.59 2.21 7.33
N ALA A 151 -13.90 3.07 8.07
CA ALA A 151 -14.34 4.44 8.31
C ALA A 151 -14.10 5.38 7.12
N GLY A 152 -13.08 5.11 6.29
CA GLY A 152 -12.67 5.98 5.19
C GLY A 152 -13.78 6.29 4.21
N PRO A 153 -14.40 5.29 3.55
CA PRO A 153 -15.49 5.54 2.61
C PRO A 153 -16.70 6.22 3.26
N LEU A 154 -17.02 5.89 4.52
CA LEU A 154 -18.14 6.50 5.24
C LEU A 154 -17.86 7.96 5.60
N ILE A 155 -16.71 8.25 6.23
CA ILE A 155 -16.32 9.62 6.57
C ILE A 155 -16.14 10.45 5.30
N GLY A 156 -15.51 9.86 4.27
CA GLY A 156 -15.35 10.50 2.97
C GLY A 156 -16.67 10.85 2.32
N GLY A 157 -17.61 9.91 2.32
CA GLY A 157 -18.95 10.13 1.77
C GLY A 157 -19.70 11.24 2.47
N VAL A 158 -19.71 11.25 3.80
CA VAL A 158 -20.33 12.34 4.59
C VAL A 158 -19.68 13.68 4.25
N LEU A 159 -18.36 13.75 4.26
CA LEU A 159 -17.63 15.00 4.02
C LEU A 159 -17.83 15.52 2.59
N VAL A 160 -17.79 14.64 1.61
CA VAL A 160 -17.98 15.00 0.20
C VAL A 160 -19.40 15.51 -0.05
N ASP A 161 -20.42 14.78 0.45
CA ASP A 161 -21.83 15.16 0.23
C ASP A 161 -22.23 16.43 1.01
N THR A 162 -21.62 16.72 2.16
CA THR A 162 -22.07 17.86 3.02
C THR A 162 -21.22 19.11 2.87
N VAL A 163 -19.90 18.96 2.66
CA VAL A 163 -18.95 20.10 2.66
C VAL A 163 -18.19 20.20 1.33
N GLY A 164 -18.11 19.08 0.58
CA GLY A 164 -17.39 18.97 -0.68
C GLY A 164 -16.04 18.27 -0.51
N TRP A 165 -15.45 17.81 -1.63
CA TRP A 165 -14.27 16.96 -1.67
C TRP A 165 -13.03 17.56 -0.98
N ARG A 166 -12.89 18.89 -0.93
CA ARG A 166 -11.76 19.55 -0.26
C ARG A 166 -11.69 19.25 1.22
N SER A 167 -12.83 18.98 1.85
CA SER A 167 -12.93 18.70 3.29
C SER A 167 -12.24 17.39 3.70
N ILE A 168 -12.05 16.44 2.77
CA ILE A 168 -11.31 15.21 3.05
C ILE A 168 -9.86 15.50 3.46
N PHE A 169 -9.26 16.56 2.91
CA PHE A 169 -7.92 17.00 3.26
C PHE A 169 -7.90 17.78 4.58
N TRP A 170 -8.96 18.57 4.88
CA TRP A 170 -9.09 19.28 6.16
C TRP A 170 -9.15 18.33 7.35
N LEU A 171 -9.70 17.12 7.18
CA LEU A 171 -9.75 16.09 8.21
C LEU A 171 -8.34 15.77 8.78
N ASN A 172 -7.33 15.78 7.93
CA ASN A 172 -5.96 15.47 8.31
C ASN A 172 -5.30 16.58 9.17
N LEU A 173 -5.74 17.85 9.04
CA LEU A 173 -5.11 18.98 9.70
C LEU A 173 -5.20 18.91 11.23
N PRO A 174 -6.39 18.80 11.84
CA PRO A 174 -6.50 18.77 13.29
C PRO A 174 -5.82 17.54 13.90
N ILE A 175 -5.91 16.38 13.21
CA ILE A 175 -5.28 15.14 13.68
C ILE A 175 -3.75 15.25 13.57
N GLY A 176 -3.24 15.79 12.46
CA GLY A 176 -1.80 15.99 12.25
C GLY A 176 -1.20 16.98 13.26
N VAL A 177 -1.87 18.10 13.50
CA VAL A 177 -1.45 19.09 14.51
C VAL A 177 -1.48 18.49 15.92
N ALA A 178 -2.54 17.78 16.28
CA ALA A 178 -2.63 17.09 17.58
C ALA A 178 -1.51 16.06 17.74
N ALA A 179 -1.27 15.22 16.70
CA ALA A 179 -0.18 14.25 16.71
C ALA A 179 1.19 14.94 16.87
N LEU A 180 1.42 16.09 16.22
CA LEU A 180 2.66 16.84 16.29
C LEU A 180 2.91 17.41 17.69
N ILE A 181 1.88 17.96 18.33
CA ILE A 181 1.95 18.47 19.72
C ILE A 181 2.25 17.30 20.67
N LEU A 182 1.47 16.24 20.60
CA LEU A 182 1.62 15.07 21.48
C LEU A 182 2.96 14.38 21.28
N LEU A 183 3.46 14.26 20.03
CA LEU A 183 4.79 13.76 19.72
C LEU A 183 5.87 14.57 20.46
N SER A 184 5.75 15.88 20.41
CA SER A 184 6.72 16.80 21.02
C SER A 184 6.76 16.69 22.54
N LEU A 185 5.65 16.33 23.18
CA LEU A 185 5.53 16.19 24.63
C LEU A 185 5.92 14.79 25.15
N PHE A 186 5.51 13.73 24.44
CA PHE A 186 5.56 12.39 25.01
C PHE A 186 6.60 11.46 24.40
N VAL A 187 6.98 11.65 23.13
CA VAL A 187 7.92 10.71 22.43
C VAL A 187 9.37 11.13 22.68
N PRO A 188 10.19 10.29 23.31
CA PRO A 188 11.62 10.56 23.47
C PRO A 188 12.35 10.37 22.15
N GLU A 189 13.50 11.04 21.98
CA GLU A 189 14.37 10.79 20.84
C GLU A 189 15.04 9.41 20.97
N SER A 190 15.12 8.71 19.86
CA SER A 190 15.81 7.41 19.77
C SER A 190 16.47 7.24 18.41
N ARG A 191 17.61 6.53 18.39
CA ARG A 191 18.38 6.21 17.19
C ARG A 191 18.82 4.76 17.24
N ALA A 192 19.10 4.18 16.09
CA ALA A 192 19.77 2.88 16.06
C ALA A 192 21.25 3.04 16.43
N PRO A 193 21.83 2.10 17.22
CA PRO A 193 23.27 2.13 17.53
C PRO A 193 24.14 2.10 16.27
N HIS A 194 23.70 1.32 15.28
CA HIS A 194 24.36 1.18 13.97
C HIS A 194 23.29 1.45 12.89
N GLY A 195 23.16 2.71 12.49
CA GLY A 195 22.25 3.09 11.40
C GLY A 195 22.81 2.63 10.05
N ARG A 196 21.97 1.99 9.23
CA ARG A 196 22.33 1.56 7.86
C ARG A 196 22.81 2.74 7.02
N ARG A 197 23.78 2.51 6.14
CA ARG A 197 24.24 3.53 5.19
C ARG A 197 23.18 3.80 4.15
N PRO A 198 22.91 5.06 3.76
CA PRO A 198 21.97 5.36 2.69
C PRO A 198 22.52 4.82 1.37
N ASP A 199 21.60 4.37 0.54
CA ASP A 199 21.87 3.94 -0.82
C ASP A 199 21.16 4.86 -1.83
N PRO A 200 21.77 6.02 -2.15
CA PRO A 200 21.12 6.98 -3.04
C PRO A 200 20.98 6.45 -4.47
N VAL A 201 21.91 5.64 -4.97
CA VAL A 201 21.85 5.10 -6.32
C VAL A 201 20.76 4.04 -6.43
N GLY A 202 20.73 3.05 -5.50
CA GLY A 202 19.65 2.07 -5.44
C GLY A 202 18.28 2.75 -5.29
N GLN A 203 18.22 3.80 -4.46
CA GLN A 203 17.00 4.58 -4.26
C GLN A 203 16.54 5.29 -5.55
N ILE A 204 17.44 5.95 -6.29
CA ILE A 204 17.12 6.59 -7.57
C ILE A 204 16.64 5.57 -8.60
N LEU A 205 17.31 4.42 -8.69
CA LEU A 205 16.93 3.35 -9.62
C LEU A 205 15.53 2.79 -9.30
N VAL A 206 15.19 2.63 -8.03
CA VAL A 206 13.83 2.22 -7.60
C VAL A 206 12.79 3.30 -7.96
N ILE A 207 13.09 4.58 -7.70
CA ILE A 207 12.21 5.69 -8.08
C ILE A 207 11.97 5.69 -9.59
N VAL A 208 13.05 5.61 -10.38
CA VAL A 208 12.97 5.62 -11.85
C VAL A 208 12.17 4.41 -12.36
N LEU A 209 12.41 3.21 -11.81
CA LEU A 209 11.67 2.01 -12.15
C LEU A 209 10.17 2.18 -11.92
N LEU A 210 9.78 2.57 -10.71
CA LEU A 210 8.38 2.67 -10.35
C LEU A 210 7.69 3.82 -11.10
N ALA A 211 8.37 4.97 -11.25
CA ALA A 211 7.83 6.10 -11.97
C ALA A 211 7.64 5.79 -13.47
N ALA A 212 8.66 5.23 -14.13
CA ALA A 212 8.56 4.87 -15.55
C ALA A 212 7.47 3.82 -15.80
N LEU A 213 7.39 2.79 -14.94
CA LEU A 213 6.39 1.74 -15.08
C LEU A 213 4.97 2.30 -14.91
N THR A 214 4.71 3.06 -13.85
CA THR A 214 3.39 3.61 -13.57
C THR A 214 2.99 4.66 -14.61
N PHE A 215 3.90 5.56 -14.96
CA PHE A 215 3.65 6.58 -15.99
C PHE A 215 3.33 5.97 -17.34
N GLY A 216 4.14 4.99 -17.78
CA GLY A 216 3.91 4.31 -19.05
C GLY A 216 2.56 3.58 -19.11
N ILE A 217 2.10 2.99 -17.99
CA ILE A 217 0.79 2.32 -17.92
C ILE A 217 -0.35 3.33 -17.97
N ILE A 218 -0.29 4.43 -17.21
CA ILE A 218 -1.35 5.45 -17.12
C ILE A 218 -1.53 6.19 -18.44
N GLU A 219 -0.41 6.52 -19.12
CA GLU A 219 -0.46 7.27 -20.36
C GLU A 219 -0.70 6.39 -21.62
N ALA A 220 -0.60 5.07 -21.47
CA ALA A 220 -0.76 4.16 -22.63
C ALA A 220 -2.11 4.26 -23.36
N PRO A 221 -3.26 4.46 -22.70
CA PRO A 221 -4.53 4.65 -23.39
C PRO A 221 -4.59 5.87 -24.28
N ASP A 222 -4.02 6.99 -23.83
CA ASP A 222 -4.07 8.28 -24.53
C ASP A 222 -2.95 8.40 -25.59
N ALA A 223 -1.72 7.95 -25.26
CA ALA A 223 -0.57 8.03 -26.15
C ALA A 223 -0.47 6.89 -27.17
N GLY A 224 -1.06 5.73 -26.86
CA GLY A 224 -0.94 4.47 -27.61
C GLY A 224 0.23 3.62 -27.14
N LEU A 225 0.03 2.29 -27.12
CA LEU A 225 1.00 1.31 -26.63
C LEU A 225 2.34 1.32 -27.41
N THR A 226 2.31 1.71 -28.67
CA THR A 226 3.51 1.76 -29.54
C THR A 226 4.13 3.16 -29.63
N SER A 227 3.63 4.12 -28.87
CA SER A 227 4.16 5.48 -28.85
C SER A 227 5.60 5.52 -28.34
N PRO A 228 6.45 6.43 -28.84
CA PRO A 228 7.81 6.60 -28.33
C PRO A 228 7.85 6.88 -26.82
N LEU A 229 6.82 7.52 -26.27
CA LEU A 229 6.69 7.81 -24.84
C LEU A 229 6.56 6.51 -24.04
N VAL A 230 5.58 5.66 -24.37
CA VAL A 230 5.29 4.41 -23.65
C VAL A 230 6.45 3.40 -23.82
N LEU A 231 7.00 3.29 -25.05
CA LEU A 231 8.17 2.45 -25.30
C LEU A 231 9.41 2.96 -24.55
N GLY A 232 9.61 4.28 -24.49
CA GLY A 232 10.69 4.90 -23.73
C GLY A 232 10.57 4.61 -22.24
N CYS A 233 9.37 4.69 -21.67
CA CYS A 233 9.10 4.30 -20.28
C CYS A 233 9.38 2.81 -20.04
N ALA A 234 8.97 1.92 -20.94
CA ALA A 234 9.24 0.50 -20.82
C ALA A 234 10.75 0.20 -20.86
N VAL A 235 11.49 0.81 -21.80
CA VAL A 235 12.95 0.69 -21.88
C VAL A 235 13.60 1.23 -20.61
N LEU A 236 13.18 2.38 -20.11
CA LEU A 236 13.72 2.99 -18.90
C LEU A 236 13.48 2.09 -17.66
N ALA A 237 12.30 1.49 -17.54
CA ALA A 237 12.00 0.54 -16.47
C ALA A 237 12.88 -0.72 -16.55
N VAL A 238 13.08 -1.28 -17.74
CA VAL A 238 13.97 -2.44 -17.94
C VAL A 238 15.41 -2.09 -17.62
N LEU A 239 15.90 -0.93 -18.08
CA LEU A 239 17.25 -0.45 -17.77
C LEU A 239 17.44 -0.22 -16.29
N ALA A 240 16.46 0.36 -15.59
CA ALA A 240 16.50 0.56 -14.15
C ALA A 240 16.66 -0.77 -13.40
N VAL A 241 15.92 -1.82 -13.78
CA VAL A 241 16.08 -3.17 -13.20
C VAL A 241 17.45 -3.77 -13.55
N ALA A 242 17.88 -3.67 -14.82
CA ALA A 242 19.14 -4.22 -15.29
C ALA A 242 20.37 -3.58 -14.60
N LEU A 243 20.25 -2.31 -14.18
CA LEU A 243 21.28 -1.62 -13.42
C LEU A 243 21.14 -1.86 -11.91
N LEU A 244 19.91 -1.90 -11.39
CA LEU A 244 19.63 -2.08 -9.96
C LEU A 244 20.17 -3.42 -9.44
N VAL A 245 19.83 -4.53 -10.12
CA VAL A 245 20.18 -5.87 -9.63
C VAL A 245 21.70 -6.07 -9.48
N PRO A 246 22.56 -5.83 -10.51
CA PRO A 246 24.01 -5.99 -10.35
C PRO A 246 24.63 -4.97 -9.39
N TYR A 247 24.06 -3.76 -9.30
CA TYR A 247 24.53 -2.74 -8.36
C TYR A 247 24.29 -3.19 -6.90
N GLU A 248 23.08 -3.60 -6.56
CA GLU A 248 22.71 -4.08 -5.22
C GLU A 248 23.47 -5.34 -4.81
N LEU A 249 23.76 -6.25 -5.75
CA LEU A 249 24.57 -7.46 -5.47
C LEU A 249 26.01 -7.15 -5.07
N ARG A 250 26.54 -5.98 -5.45
CA ARG A 250 27.90 -5.53 -5.13
C ARG A 250 27.99 -4.71 -3.85
N ARG A 251 26.85 -4.25 -3.33
CA ARG A 251 26.80 -3.40 -2.13
C ARG A 251 26.92 -4.23 -0.84
N PRO A 252 27.70 -3.75 0.15
CA PRO A 252 27.73 -4.38 1.49
C PRO A 252 26.40 -4.26 2.23
N GLU A 253 25.72 -3.12 2.08
CA GLU A 253 24.42 -2.81 2.69
C GLU A 253 23.43 -2.39 1.60
N PRO A 254 22.90 -3.35 0.80
CA PRO A 254 21.98 -3.04 -0.30
C PRO A 254 20.65 -2.53 0.23
N LEU A 255 19.95 -1.67 -0.55
CA LEU A 255 18.59 -1.23 -0.27
C LEU A 255 17.64 -2.43 -0.26
N ILE A 256 17.73 -3.24 -1.31
CA ILE A 256 16.99 -4.51 -1.47
C ILE A 256 18.01 -5.57 -1.86
N ASP A 257 18.27 -6.54 -0.99
CA ASP A 257 19.19 -7.64 -1.36
C ASP A 257 18.53 -8.59 -2.37
N PRO A 258 18.99 -8.65 -3.63
CA PRO A 258 18.40 -9.53 -4.65
C PRO A 258 18.48 -11.01 -4.27
N ARG A 259 19.36 -11.39 -3.34
CA ARG A 259 19.51 -12.76 -2.86
C ARG A 259 18.30 -13.24 -2.08
N PHE A 260 17.48 -12.33 -1.50
CA PHE A 260 16.22 -12.66 -0.85
C PHE A 260 15.26 -13.37 -1.80
N PHE A 261 15.27 -12.99 -3.08
CA PHE A 261 14.39 -13.58 -4.11
C PHE A 261 14.75 -15.02 -4.48
N ARG A 262 15.87 -15.56 -3.95
CA ARG A 262 16.18 -17.01 -4.05
C ARG A 262 15.35 -17.84 -3.08
N SER A 263 14.75 -17.25 -2.09
CA SER A 263 13.77 -17.87 -1.19
C SER A 263 12.39 -17.87 -1.84
N LEU A 264 11.85 -19.06 -2.16
CA LEU A 264 10.49 -19.17 -2.73
C LEU A 264 9.41 -18.55 -1.84
N PRO A 265 9.43 -18.69 -0.49
CA PRO A 265 8.49 -18.01 0.36
C PRO A 265 8.57 -16.49 0.25
N PHE A 266 9.78 -15.92 0.23
CA PHE A 266 9.98 -14.48 0.11
C PHE A 266 9.47 -13.95 -1.24
N SER A 267 9.88 -14.58 -2.35
CA SER A 267 9.43 -14.19 -3.70
C SER A 267 7.92 -14.36 -3.83
N GLY A 268 7.37 -15.46 -3.33
CA GLY A 268 5.93 -15.69 -3.29
C GLY A 268 5.20 -14.63 -2.50
N ALA A 269 5.67 -14.28 -1.31
CA ALA A 269 5.09 -13.22 -0.48
C ALA A 269 5.12 -11.85 -1.16
N THR A 270 6.22 -11.53 -1.85
CA THR A 270 6.39 -10.27 -2.61
C THR A 270 5.36 -10.18 -3.74
N VAL A 271 5.24 -11.23 -4.57
CA VAL A 271 4.27 -11.26 -5.67
C VAL A 271 2.83 -11.29 -5.15
N ILE A 272 2.55 -12.05 -4.09
CA ILE A 272 1.23 -12.04 -3.42
C ILE A 272 0.89 -10.64 -2.89
N ALA A 273 1.87 -9.92 -2.33
CA ALA A 273 1.67 -8.54 -1.87
C ALA A 273 1.31 -7.61 -3.04
N VAL A 274 2.04 -7.70 -4.15
CA VAL A 274 1.74 -6.92 -5.36
C VAL A 274 0.35 -7.26 -5.89
N CYS A 275 0.02 -8.53 -6.12
CA CYS A 275 -1.28 -8.94 -6.67
C CYS A 275 -2.45 -8.60 -5.74
N GLY A 276 -2.31 -8.87 -4.43
CA GLY A 276 -3.38 -8.63 -3.46
C GLY A 276 -3.70 -7.14 -3.29
N PHE A 277 -2.66 -6.30 -3.30
CA PHE A 277 -2.85 -4.86 -3.18
C PHE A 277 -3.15 -4.18 -4.53
N ALA A 278 -2.73 -4.75 -5.66
CA ALA A 278 -3.20 -4.34 -6.98
C ALA A 278 -4.71 -4.58 -7.13
N ALA A 279 -5.18 -5.74 -6.68
CA ALA A 279 -6.60 -6.02 -6.63
C ALA A 279 -7.34 -5.02 -5.73
N LEU A 280 -6.80 -4.67 -4.54
CA LEU A 280 -7.42 -3.67 -3.66
C LEU A 280 -7.49 -2.29 -4.30
N GLY A 281 -6.34 -1.77 -4.80
CA GLY A 281 -6.29 -0.43 -5.39
C GLY A 281 -7.24 -0.30 -6.58
N GLY A 282 -7.18 -1.24 -7.51
CA GLY A 282 -8.08 -1.26 -8.67
C GLY A 282 -9.55 -1.49 -8.29
N PHE A 283 -9.81 -2.36 -7.31
CA PHE A 283 -11.16 -2.58 -6.78
C PHE A 283 -11.78 -1.29 -6.23
N LEU A 284 -11.08 -0.58 -5.35
CA LEU A 284 -11.57 0.67 -4.77
C LEU A 284 -11.81 1.73 -5.85
N PHE A 285 -10.89 1.86 -6.80
CA PHE A 285 -11.00 2.79 -7.91
C PHE A 285 -12.22 2.50 -8.80
N LEU A 286 -12.31 1.29 -9.33
CA LEU A 286 -13.41 0.90 -10.24
C LEU A 286 -14.76 0.87 -9.54
N SER A 287 -14.83 0.35 -8.31
CA SER A 287 -16.09 0.25 -7.56
C SER A 287 -16.67 1.62 -7.25
N THR A 288 -15.82 2.60 -6.91
CA THR A 288 -16.28 3.97 -6.66
C THR A 288 -16.87 4.60 -7.92
N LEU A 289 -16.16 4.49 -9.04
CA LEU A 289 -16.66 5.01 -10.32
C LEU A 289 -17.95 4.29 -10.77
N TYR A 290 -18.03 2.98 -10.58
CA TYR A 290 -19.26 2.22 -10.87
C TYR A 290 -20.44 2.68 -10.02
N LEU A 291 -20.26 2.76 -8.69
CA LEU A 291 -21.35 3.11 -7.78
C LEU A 291 -21.87 4.53 -8.00
N GLN A 292 -20.99 5.49 -8.27
CA GLN A 292 -21.38 6.88 -8.40
C GLN A 292 -21.75 7.28 -9.83
N ASN A 293 -20.98 6.85 -10.86
CA ASN A 293 -21.19 7.28 -12.23
C ASN A 293 -22.18 6.38 -12.99
N VAL A 294 -22.30 5.08 -12.63
CA VAL A 294 -23.24 4.15 -13.33
C VAL A 294 -24.50 3.92 -12.52
N ARG A 295 -24.38 3.79 -11.18
CA ARG A 295 -25.53 3.56 -10.30
C ARG A 295 -26.11 4.86 -9.74
N HIS A 296 -25.49 6.01 -10.02
CA HIS A 296 -25.90 7.36 -9.57
C HIS A 296 -26.08 7.48 -8.05
N TYR A 297 -25.31 6.72 -7.28
CA TYR A 297 -25.31 6.85 -5.83
C TYR A 297 -24.53 8.11 -5.42
N SER A 298 -24.98 8.79 -4.37
CA SER A 298 -24.19 9.84 -3.74
C SER A 298 -22.89 9.28 -3.14
N ALA A 299 -21.94 10.15 -2.84
CA ALA A 299 -20.67 9.74 -2.23
C ALA A 299 -20.88 8.97 -0.92
N LEU A 300 -21.84 9.43 -0.08
CA LEU A 300 -22.22 8.73 1.15
C LEU A 300 -22.83 7.34 0.87
N HIS A 301 -23.74 7.24 -0.08
CA HIS A 301 -24.33 5.96 -0.47
C HIS A 301 -23.28 4.99 -1.00
N ALA A 302 -22.37 5.45 -1.85
CA ALA A 302 -21.25 4.65 -2.34
C ALA A 302 -20.34 4.17 -1.18
N GLY A 303 -20.07 5.06 -0.20
CA GLY A 303 -19.35 4.70 1.03
C GLY A 303 -20.06 3.63 1.86
N LEU A 304 -21.38 3.73 2.01
CA LEU A 304 -22.20 2.71 2.70
C LEU A 304 -22.16 1.35 1.99
N TRP A 305 -22.14 1.33 0.66
CA TRP A 305 -22.00 0.10 -0.13
C TRP A 305 -20.65 -0.58 0.03
N MET A 306 -19.62 0.14 0.43
CA MET A 306 -18.30 -0.44 0.73
C MET A 306 -18.20 -1.02 2.15
N LEU A 307 -19.14 -0.70 3.06
CA LEU A 307 -19.12 -1.19 4.44
C LEU A 307 -19.12 -2.73 4.57
N PRO A 308 -19.89 -3.51 3.79
CA PRO A 308 -19.83 -4.98 3.87
C PRO A 308 -18.41 -5.53 3.65
N MET A 309 -17.70 -5.01 2.64
CA MET A 309 -16.29 -5.36 2.40
C MET A 309 -15.41 -5.00 3.61
N ALA A 310 -15.54 -3.79 4.11
CA ALA A 310 -14.72 -3.28 5.20
C ALA A 310 -14.98 -4.05 6.51
N ALA A 311 -16.25 -4.33 6.84
CA ALA A 311 -16.64 -5.09 8.03
C ALA A 311 -16.09 -6.53 7.99
N VAL A 312 -16.23 -7.19 6.85
CA VAL A 312 -15.69 -8.54 6.67
C VAL A 312 -14.16 -8.53 6.73
N THR A 313 -13.49 -7.54 6.13
CA THR A 313 -12.03 -7.39 6.24
C THR A 313 -11.59 -7.18 7.68
N PHE A 314 -12.30 -6.33 8.45
CA PHE A 314 -12.01 -6.07 9.86
C PHE A 314 -12.07 -7.34 10.72
N VAL A 315 -13.05 -8.21 10.48
CA VAL A 315 -13.19 -9.50 11.18
C VAL A 315 -12.19 -10.55 10.68
N SER A 316 -11.97 -10.60 9.37
CA SER A 316 -11.14 -11.62 8.72
C SER A 316 -9.64 -11.43 8.99
N ALA A 317 -9.15 -10.20 9.13
CA ALA A 317 -7.72 -9.93 9.32
C ALA A 317 -7.18 -10.50 10.64
N PRO A 318 -7.81 -10.33 11.82
CA PRO A 318 -7.40 -11.00 13.06
C PRO A 318 -7.52 -12.52 12.99
N LEU A 319 -8.56 -13.05 12.33
CA LEU A 319 -8.73 -14.49 12.12
C LEU A 319 -7.60 -15.07 11.26
N SER A 320 -7.21 -14.36 10.20
CA SER A 320 -6.04 -14.70 9.38
C SER A 320 -4.78 -14.80 10.23
N GLY A 321 -4.52 -13.81 11.09
CA GLY A 321 -3.35 -13.83 11.99
C GLY A 321 -3.34 -15.03 12.93
N ARG A 322 -4.50 -15.37 13.54
CA ARG A 322 -4.65 -16.55 14.40
C ARG A 322 -4.42 -17.85 13.61
N LEU A 323 -4.95 -17.92 12.40
CA LEU A 323 -4.83 -19.10 11.54
C LEU A 323 -3.39 -19.29 11.05
N VAL A 324 -2.68 -18.21 10.73
CA VAL A 324 -1.24 -18.24 10.42
C VAL A 324 -0.44 -18.81 11.60
N GLY A 325 -0.74 -18.37 12.82
CA GLY A 325 -0.07 -18.87 14.02
C GLY A 325 -0.31 -20.34 14.34
N SER A 326 -1.52 -20.86 14.02
CA SER A 326 -1.92 -22.24 14.37
C SER A 326 -1.73 -23.26 13.25
N ARG A 327 -2.00 -22.88 11.99
CA ARG A 327 -2.01 -23.79 10.83
C ARG A 327 -1.04 -23.35 9.71
N GLY A 328 -0.28 -22.28 9.93
CA GLY A 328 0.62 -21.70 8.93
C GLY A 328 -0.11 -20.87 7.86
N THR A 329 0.63 -20.44 6.86
CA THR A 329 0.19 -19.45 5.87
C THR A 329 -0.67 -20.02 4.73
N ARG A 330 -0.68 -21.36 4.55
CA ARG A 330 -1.34 -22.03 3.42
C ARG A 330 -2.85 -21.80 3.41
N VAL A 331 -3.52 -22.10 4.50
CA VAL A 331 -5.00 -22.03 4.59
C VAL A 331 -5.49 -20.58 4.43
N PRO A 332 -4.91 -19.57 5.13
CA PRO A 332 -5.29 -18.18 4.89
C PRO A 332 -5.12 -17.72 3.45
N LEU A 333 -4.02 -18.09 2.77
CA LEU A 333 -3.79 -17.71 1.38
C LEU A 333 -4.77 -18.38 0.39
N LEU A 334 -5.20 -19.60 0.68
CA LEU A 334 -6.25 -20.25 -0.10
C LEU A 334 -7.58 -19.52 0.02
N ILE A 335 -8.00 -19.17 1.24
CA ILE A 335 -9.21 -18.38 1.48
C ILE A 335 -9.10 -17.02 0.78
N ALA A 336 -7.95 -16.37 0.91
CA ALA A 336 -7.68 -15.07 0.26
C ALA A 336 -7.83 -15.14 -1.26
N GLY A 337 -7.13 -16.07 -1.90
CA GLY A 337 -7.17 -16.23 -3.34
C GLY A 337 -8.54 -16.63 -3.87
N LEU A 338 -9.23 -17.57 -3.21
CA LEU A 338 -10.59 -17.98 -3.59
C LEU A 338 -11.60 -16.83 -3.47
N GLY A 339 -11.58 -16.11 -2.34
CA GLY A 339 -12.48 -14.99 -2.12
C GLY A 339 -12.30 -13.86 -3.15
N MET A 340 -11.04 -13.47 -3.42
CA MET A 340 -10.73 -12.44 -4.41
C MET A 340 -11.08 -12.88 -5.84
N THR A 341 -10.78 -14.14 -6.21
CA THR A 341 -11.11 -14.69 -7.53
C THR A 341 -12.62 -14.72 -7.73
N ALA A 342 -13.38 -15.26 -6.76
CA ALA A 342 -14.83 -15.34 -6.85
C ALA A 342 -15.48 -13.95 -6.93
N SER A 343 -14.98 -12.98 -6.16
CA SER A 343 -15.42 -11.59 -6.23
C SER A 343 -15.18 -10.99 -7.62
N GLY A 344 -13.97 -11.15 -8.17
CA GLY A 344 -13.63 -10.64 -9.51
C GLY A 344 -14.50 -11.22 -10.62
N VAL A 345 -14.81 -12.53 -10.56
CA VAL A 345 -15.74 -13.19 -11.51
C VAL A 345 -17.13 -12.56 -11.43
N LEU A 346 -17.64 -12.29 -10.21
CA LEU A 346 -18.94 -11.64 -10.05
C LEU A 346 -18.92 -10.23 -10.62
N PHE A 347 -17.87 -9.44 -10.33
CA PHE A 347 -17.75 -8.08 -10.87
C PHE A 347 -17.63 -8.05 -12.39
N ALA A 348 -16.99 -9.04 -13.01
CA ALA A 348 -16.91 -9.15 -14.47
C ALA A 348 -18.27 -9.39 -15.14
N ALA A 349 -19.26 -9.85 -14.38
CA ALA A 349 -20.66 -10.04 -14.84
C ALA A 349 -21.56 -8.85 -14.50
N PHE A 350 -21.06 -7.77 -13.90
CA PHE A 350 -21.86 -6.61 -13.53
C PHE A 350 -22.32 -5.80 -14.76
N ASP A 351 -23.54 -5.28 -14.66
CA ASP A 351 -24.16 -4.34 -15.57
C ASP A 351 -24.77 -3.15 -14.80
N GLY A 352 -25.44 -2.24 -15.50
CA GLY A 352 -26.10 -1.09 -14.87
C GLY A 352 -27.28 -1.46 -13.95
N GLN A 353 -27.81 -2.69 -14.06
CA GLN A 353 -28.97 -3.18 -13.31
C GLN A 353 -28.66 -4.36 -12.39
N THR A 354 -27.41 -4.63 -12.14
CA THR A 354 -26.98 -5.76 -11.27
C THR A 354 -27.72 -5.76 -9.93
N HIS A 355 -28.28 -6.92 -9.57
CA HIS A 355 -29.05 -7.09 -8.34
C HIS A 355 -28.24 -6.74 -7.08
N THR A 356 -28.88 -6.04 -6.15
CA THR A 356 -28.32 -5.64 -4.84
C THR A 356 -27.62 -6.79 -4.10
N VAL A 357 -28.23 -7.98 -4.11
CA VAL A 357 -27.65 -9.16 -3.43
C VAL A 357 -26.33 -9.56 -4.06
N THR A 358 -26.24 -9.55 -5.38
CA THR A 358 -24.99 -9.88 -6.12
C THR A 358 -23.88 -8.89 -5.79
N LEU A 359 -24.22 -7.59 -5.71
CA LEU A 359 -23.29 -6.54 -5.28
C LEU A 359 -22.76 -6.82 -3.87
N VAL A 360 -23.65 -7.03 -2.90
CA VAL A 360 -23.25 -7.31 -1.51
C VAL A 360 -22.37 -8.55 -1.42
N VAL A 361 -22.76 -9.63 -2.11
CA VAL A 361 -21.96 -10.88 -2.12
C VAL A 361 -20.57 -10.64 -2.70
N ALA A 362 -20.44 -9.90 -3.79
CA ALA A 362 -19.17 -9.58 -4.40
C ALA A 362 -18.27 -8.74 -3.46
N PHE A 363 -18.81 -7.73 -2.79
CA PHE A 363 -18.10 -6.94 -1.77
C PHE A 363 -17.67 -7.77 -0.57
N VAL A 364 -18.56 -8.65 -0.05
CA VAL A 364 -18.27 -9.56 1.07
C VAL A 364 -17.15 -10.54 0.69
N LEU A 365 -17.20 -11.14 -0.49
CA LEU A 365 -16.17 -12.07 -0.97
C LEU A 365 -14.82 -11.37 -1.14
N PHE A 366 -14.81 -10.14 -1.67
CA PHE A 366 -13.58 -9.36 -1.75
C PHE A 366 -13.02 -9.05 -0.36
N GLY A 367 -13.86 -8.58 0.56
CA GLY A 367 -13.48 -8.29 1.94
C GLY A 367 -12.92 -9.52 2.69
N LEU A 368 -13.54 -10.69 2.49
CA LEU A 368 -13.05 -11.95 3.01
C LEU A 368 -11.66 -12.26 2.45
N GLY A 369 -11.52 -12.22 1.12
CA GLY A 369 -10.26 -12.49 0.44
C GLY A 369 -9.15 -11.54 0.89
N PHE A 370 -9.40 -10.25 0.86
CA PHE A 370 -8.41 -9.24 1.24
C PHE A 370 -8.04 -9.30 2.74
N GLY A 371 -9.00 -9.54 3.63
CA GLY A 371 -8.74 -9.69 5.06
C GLY A 371 -7.79 -10.85 5.38
N PHE A 372 -7.84 -11.93 4.60
CA PHE A 372 -6.98 -13.08 4.79
C PHE A 372 -5.59 -12.96 4.15
N VAL A 373 -5.31 -11.95 3.32
CA VAL A 373 -4.04 -11.86 2.56
C VAL A 373 -2.89 -11.24 3.38
N ASN A 374 -3.16 -10.27 4.25
CA ASN A 374 -2.13 -9.39 4.82
C ASN A 374 -1.20 -10.07 5.84
N ALA A 375 -1.76 -10.86 6.77
CA ALA A 375 -0.98 -11.58 7.79
C ALA A 375 -0.04 -12.64 7.18
N PRO A 376 -0.48 -13.49 6.22
CA PRO A 376 0.40 -14.40 5.52
C PRO A 376 1.55 -13.72 4.77
N ILE A 377 1.31 -12.59 4.08
CA ILE A 377 2.37 -11.85 3.37
C ILE A 377 3.52 -11.53 4.32
N THR A 378 3.21 -10.88 5.44
CA THR A 378 4.24 -10.46 6.40
C THR A 378 4.95 -11.65 7.02
N ASN A 379 4.21 -12.70 7.41
CA ASN A 379 4.80 -13.90 8.00
C ASN A 379 5.69 -14.64 7.01
N THR A 380 5.23 -14.82 5.76
CA THR A 380 5.98 -15.54 4.73
C THR A 380 7.23 -14.77 4.29
N ALA A 381 7.15 -13.44 4.21
CA ALA A 381 8.29 -12.60 3.82
C ALA A 381 9.45 -12.69 4.82
N VAL A 382 9.17 -12.75 6.12
CA VAL A 382 10.21 -12.85 7.15
C VAL A 382 10.60 -14.29 7.49
N SER A 383 9.79 -15.26 7.05
CA SER A 383 10.03 -16.68 7.34
C SER A 383 11.30 -17.18 6.67
N GLY A 384 12.21 -17.73 7.46
CA GLY A 384 13.50 -18.23 6.99
C GLY A 384 14.53 -17.13 6.70
N MET A 385 14.28 -15.87 7.05
CA MET A 385 15.29 -14.82 6.98
C MET A 385 16.11 -14.76 8.26
N PRO A 386 17.44 -14.50 8.17
CA PRO A 386 18.26 -14.21 9.35
C PRO A 386 17.66 -13.06 10.16
N ARG A 387 17.72 -13.14 11.48
CA ARG A 387 17.12 -12.14 12.39
C ARG A 387 17.58 -10.70 12.09
N ALA A 388 18.84 -10.52 11.71
CA ALA A 388 19.39 -9.22 11.34
C ALA A 388 18.76 -8.63 10.06
N GLN A 389 18.18 -9.45 9.18
CA GLN A 389 17.63 -9.07 7.89
C GLN A 389 16.08 -9.08 7.85
N ALA A 390 15.43 -9.60 8.90
CA ALA A 390 13.98 -9.70 8.98
C ALA A 390 13.27 -8.33 8.82
N GLY A 391 13.89 -7.26 9.35
CA GLY A 391 13.37 -5.89 9.18
C GLY A 391 13.38 -5.41 7.73
N VAL A 392 14.42 -5.74 6.98
CA VAL A 392 14.53 -5.41 5.55
C VAL A 392 13.50 -6.19 4.75
N ALA A 393 13.36 -7.49 5.02
CA ALA A 393 12.36 -8.34 4.36
C ALA A 393 10.93 -7.82 4.59
N ALA A 394 10.61 -7.37 5.81
CA ALA A 394 9.34 -6.74 6.13
C ALA A 394 9.15 -5.40 5.41
N ALA A 395 10.21 -4.60 5.27
CA ALA A 395 10.17 -3.34 4.53
C ALA A 395 9.92 -3.58 3.03
N VAL A 396 10.58 -4.57 2.42
CA VAL A 396 10.32 -4.98 1.02
C VAL A 396 8.87 -5.40 0.85
N ALA A 397 8.32 -6.22 1.75
CA ALA A 397 6.91 -6.61 1.71
C ALA A 397 5.97 -5.39 1.82
N SER A 398 6.32 -4.38 2.61
CA SER A 398 5.54 -3.13 2.72
C SER A 398 5.62 -2.28 1.45
N THR A 399 6.81 -2.15 0.85
CA THR A 399 6.99 -1.48 -0.44
C THR A 399 6.22 -2.22 -1.54
N SER A 400 6.24 -3.56 -1.55
CA SER A 400 5.48 -4.37 -2.52
C SER A 400 3.98 -4.15 -2.43
N ARG A 401 3.43 -3.95 -1.22
CA ARG A 401 2.02 -3.60 -1.04
C ARG A 401 1.69 -2.25 -1.68
N GLN A 402 2.51 -1.24 -1.43
CA GLN A 402 2.29 0.10 -2.00
C GLN A 402 2.46 0.10 -3.51
N THR A 403 3.51 -0.56 -4.01
CA THR A 403 3.73 -0.76 -5.46
C THR A 403 2.54 -1.49 -6.09
N GLY A 404 2.05 -2.54 -5.43
CA GLY A 404 0.85 -3.26 -5.89
C GLY A 404 -0.36 -2.35 -5.99
N SER A 405 -0.63 -1.56 -4.96
CA SER A 405 -1.77 -0.63 -4.95
C SER A 405 -1.70 0.38 -6.11
N ALA A 406 -0.54 1.00 -6.33
CA ALA A 406 -0.33 1.91 -7.46
C ALA A 406 -0.51 1.19 -8.81
N LEU A 407 0.16 0.05 -9.01
CA LEU A 407 0.02 -0.72 -10.26
C LEU A 407 -1.43 -1.17 -10.52
N GLY A 408 -2.18 -1.46 -9.46
CA GLY A 408 -3.60 -1.82 -9.57
C GLY A 408 -4.47 -0.69 -10.08
N VAL A 409 -4.32 0.51 -9.52
CA VAL A 409 -5.03 1.71 -9.99
C VAL A 409 -4.60 2.04 -11.40
N ALA A 410 -3.29 2.09 -11.67
CA ALA A 410 -2.73 2.38 -12.99
C ALA A 410 -3.26 1.40 -14.07
N LEU A 411 -3.11 0.08 -13.83
CA LEU A 411 -3.45 -0.93 -14.84
C LEU A 411 -4.97 -1.05 -15.06
N LEU A 412 -5.76 -1.17 -13.97
CA LEU A 412 -7.20 -1.35 -14.10
C LEU A 412 -7.87 -0.08 -14.63
N GLY A 413 -7.36 1.09 -14.22
CA GLY A 413 -7.85 2.36 -14.74
C GLY A 413 -7.43 2.61 -16.19
N ALA A 414 -6.23 2.22 -16.62
CA ALA A 414 -5.82 2.28 -18.04
C ALA A 414 -6.67 1.38 -18.93
N ILE A 415 -7.01 0.17 -18.46
CA ILE A 415 -7.94 -0.73 -19.17
C ILE A 415 -9.32 -0.07 -19.28
N LEU A 416 -9.83 0.50 -18.21
CA LEU A 416 -11.09 1.25 -18.22
C LEU A 416 -11.03 2.42 -19.21
N ALA A 417 -9.97 3.25 -19.13
CA ALA A 417 -9.79 4.42 -19.99
C ALA A 417 -9.78 4.06 -21.48
N SER A 418 -9.13 2.95 -21.85
CA SER A 418 -9.04 2.51 -23.25
C SER A 418 -10.39 2.08 -23.85
N GLY A 419 -11.37 1.74 -23.03
CA GLY A 419 -12.71 1.28 -23.48
C GLY A 419 -13.82 2.31 -23.32
N ILE A 420 -13.57 3.41 -22.59
CA ILE A 420 -14.59 4.45 -22.35
C ILE A 420 -14.69 5.41 -23.53
N THR A 421 -15.94 5.68 -23.93
CA THR A 421 -16.27 6.77 -24.85
C THR A 421 -16.81 7.93 -24.01
N PRO A 422 -16.16 9.11 -23.96
CA PRO A 422 -16.57 10.23 -23.07
C PRO A 422 -18.05 10.62 -23.24
N GLN A 423 -18.56 10.65 -24.49
CA GLN A 423 -19.94 11.00 -24.79
C GLN A 423 -20.97 9.93 -24.38
N ARG A 424 -20.51 8.71 -24.07
CA ARG A 424 -21.33 7.56 -23.65
C ARG A 424 -20.76 6.87 -22.43
N TYR A 425 -20.22 7.64 -21.49
CA TYR A 425 -19.49 7.12 -20.32
C TYR A 425 -20.28 6.01 -19.60
N GLU A 426 -21.52 6.27 -19.22
CA GLU A 426 -22.37 5.33 -18.47
C GLU A 426 -22.65 4.05 -19.27
N ALA A 427 -22.99 4.20 -20.55
CA ALA A 427 -23.34 3.06 -21.41
C ALA A 427 -22.12 2.17 -21.74
N THR A 428 -20.89 2.72 -21.74
CA THR A 428 -19.67 1.99 -22.09
C THR A 428 -18.88 1.51 -20.88
N PHE A 429 -19.16 2.04 -19.68
CA PHE A 429 -18.37 1.76 -18.47
C PHE A 429 -18.31 0.27 -18.14
N THR A 430 -19.45 -0.41 -18.10
CA THR A 430 -19.51 -1.83 -17.69
C THR A 430 -18.74 -2.74 -18.64
N ASP A 431 -18.85 -2.49 -19.94
CA ASP A 431 -18.11 -3.25 -20.94
C ASP A 431 -16.62 -2.92 -20.93
N ALA A 432 -16.26 -1.65 -20.74
CA ALA A 432 -14.88 -1.19 -20.63
C ALA A 432 -14.22 -1.69 -19.34
N ALA A 433 -14.95 -1.80 -18.23
CA ALA A 433 -14.44 -2.30 -16.95
C ALA A 433 -14.31 -3.83 -16.92
N ARG A 434 -15.02 -4.57 -17.75
CA ARG A 434 -15.03 -6.05 -17.73
C ARG A 434 -13.63 -6.67 -17.83
N PRO A 435 -12.75 -6.26 -18.76
CA PRO A 435 -11.38 -6.78 -18.80
C PRO A 435 -10.57 -6.46 -17.53
N ALA A 436 -10.80 -5.29 -16.92
CA ALA A 436 -10.14 -4.92 -15.66
C ALA A 436 -10.57 -5.84 -14.51
N TRP A 437 -11.84 -6.22 -14.43
CA TRP A 437 -12.33 -7.21 -13.46
C TRP A 437 -11.73 -8.60 -13.68
N TRP A 438 -11.46 -8.99 -14.92
CA TRP A 438 -10.75 -10.23 -15.21
C TRP A 438 -9.28 -10.17 -14.79
N VAL A 439 -8.61 -9.02 -14.88
CA VAL A 439 -7.27 -8.83 -14.31
C VAL A 439 -7.29 -8.98 -12.79
N LEU A 440 -8.29 -8.39 -12.11
CA LEU A 440 -8.49 -8.58 -10.67
C LEU A 440 -8.70 -10.06 -10.30
N THR A 441 -9.52 -10.78 -11.09
CA THR A 441 -9.72 -12.23 -10.99
C THR A 441 -8.39 -12.97 -11.11
N GLY A 442 -7.55 -12.59 -12.08
CA GLY A 442 -6.21 -13.12 -12.28
C GLY A 442 -5.28 -12.87 -11.08
N CYS A 443 -5.37 -11.68 -10.48
CA CYS A 443 -4.64 -11.39 -9.23
C CYS A 443 -5.07 -12.31 -8.09
N GLY A 444 -6.37 -12.55 -7.90
CA GLY A 444 -6.88 -13.50 -6.92
C GLY A 444 -6.40 -14.93 -7.18
N ALA A 445 -6.46 -15.39 -8.42
CA ALA A 445 -5.95 -16.69 -8.83
C ALA A 445 -4.43 -16.82 -8.61
N ALA A 446 -3.66 -15.76 -8.88
CA ALA A 446 -2.24 -15.71 -8.60
C ALA A 446 -1.95 -15.84 -7.08
N VAL A 447 -2.72 -15.16 -6.22
CA VAL A 447 -2.62 -15.31 -4.77
C VAL A 447 -2.89 -16.75 -4.35
N LEU A 448 -3.91 -17.41 -4.94
CA LEU A 448 -4.24 -18.81 -4.67
C LEU A 448 -3.10 -19.75 -5.03
N VAL A 449 -2.61 -19.67 -6.27
CA VAL A 449 -1.55 -20.54 -6.80
C VAL A 449 -0.23 -20.33 -6.04
N LEU A 450 0.16 -19.06 -5.86
CA LEU A 450 1.38 -18.73 -5.14
C LEU A 450 1.28 -19.11 -3.66
N GLY A 451 0.09 -19.01 -3.06
CA GLY A 451 -0.17 -19.49 -1.71
C GLY A 451 0.09 -20.98 -1.54
N LEU A 452 -0.26 -21.79 -2.53
CA LEU A 452 0.07 -23.23 -2.59
C LEU A 452 1.57 -23.48 -2.76
N VAL A 453 2.19 -22.79 -3.71
CA VAL A 453 3.61 -22.98 -4.07
C VAL A 453 4.53 -22.52 -2.94
N SER A 454 4.28 -21.33 -2.36
CA SER A 454 5.14 -20.73 -1.33
C SER A 454 5.03 -21.39 0.04
N SER A 455 4.02 -22.21 0.29
CA SER A 455 3.79 -22.92 1.56
C SER A 455 4.22 -24.40 1.55
N GLY A 456 4.68 -24.93 0.42
CA GLY A 456 5.06 -26.32 0.24
C GLY A 456 6.42 -26.69 0.85
N ARG A 457 6.75 -28.00 0.83
CA ARG A 457 8.03 -28.54 1.34
C ARG A 457 9.24 -27.92 0.60
N ARG A 458 9.18 -27.84 -0.73
CA ARG A 458 10.23 -27.22 -1.56
C ARG A 458 10.48 -25.75 -1.20
N ALA A 459 9.42 -25.03 -0.84
CA ALA A 459 9.52 -23.63 -0.42
C ALA A 459 10.30 -23.53 0.90
N LYS A 460 10.01 -24.37 1.89
CA LYS A 460 10.75 -24.40 3.17
C LYS A 460 12.23 -24.73 2.97
N GLU A 461 12.53 -25.70 2.12
CA GLU A 461 13.91 -26.08 1.77
C GLU A 461 14.67 -24.93 1.06
N SER A 462 13.99 -24.19 0.18
CA SER A 462 14.58 -23.00 -0.48
C SER A 462 14.88 -21.88 0.51
N ALA A 463 14.00 -21.66 1.51
CA ALA A 463 14.22 -20.66 2.53
C ALA A 463 15.45 -20.99 3.40
N VAL A 464 15.59 -22.25 3.82
CA VAL A 464 16.77 -22.70 4.59
C VAL A 464 18.06 -22.48 3.80
N ARG A 465 18.08 -22.86 2.53
CA ARG A 465 19.25 -22.65 1.65
C ARG A 465 19.56 -21.17 1.43
N ALA A 466 18.55 -20.32 1.30
CA ALA A 466 18.73 -18.89 1.14
C ALA A 466 19.29 -18.26 2.43
N ALA A 467 18.77 -18.67 3.61
CA ALA A 467 19.25 -18.21 4.90
C ALA A 467 20.74 -18.54 5.13
N ALA A 468 21.14 -19.79 4.88
CA ALA A 468 22.54 -20.22 5.02
C ALA A 468 23.50 -19.37 4.16
N ARG A 469 23.13 -19.12 2.90
CA ARG A 469 23.95 -18.27 1.99
C ARG A 469 24.02 -16.80 2.44
N LEU A 470 22.95 -16.27 3.04
CA LEU A 470 22.92 -14.90 3.56
C LEU A 470 23.78 -14.77 4.82
N GLU A 471 23.80 -15.79 5.68
CA GLU A 471 24.67 -15.85 6.85
C GLU A 471 26.15 -15.95 6.46
N GLU A 472 26.50 -16.82 5.52
CA GLU A 472 27.86 -16.92 4.97
C GLU A 472 28.34 -15.59 4.37
N ALA A 473 27.48 -14.90 3.61
CA ALA A 473 27.82 -13.61 3.01
C ALA A 473 28.01 -12.49 4.05
N GLY A 474 27.34 -12.57 5.21
CA GLY A 474 27.47 -11.64 6.34
C GLY A 474 28.72 -11.86 7.16
N HIS A 475 29.30 -13.08 7.18
CA HIS A 475 30.51 -13.44 7.95
C HIS A 475 31.82 -13.22 7.17
N VAL A 476 31.80 -12.91 5.88
CA VAL A 476 33.02 -12.60 5.11
C VAL A 476 33.55 -11.22 5.51
N PRO A 477 34.75 -11.11 6.12
CA PRO A 477 35.35 -9.82 6.50
C PRO A 477 35.48 -8.91 5.27
N VAL A 478 35.22 -7.63 5.44
CA VAL A 478 35.31 -6.60 4.39
C VAL A 478 36.72 -6.55 3.72
N ALA A 479 37.74 -7.05 4.38
CA ALA A 479 39.10 -7.12 3.87
C ALA A 479 39.31 -8.11 2.70
N ALA A 480 38.41 -9.07 2.49
CA ALA A 480 38.54 -10.10 1.44
C ALA A 480 37.84 -9.71 0.13
N LYS A 481 37.22 -8.52 0.03
CA LYS A 481 36.46 -8.03 -1.13
C LYS A 481 37.14 -6.91 -1.92
N ARG A 482 38.47 -6.74 -1.76
CA ARG A 482 39.27 -5.82 -2.60
C ARG A 482 39.93 -6.52 -3.76
#